data_247453e9407b9769e1f2f06061bb30c1
#
_entry.id   247453e9407b9769e1f2f06061bb30c1
#
_cell.length_a   1.000
_cell.length_b   1.000
_cell.length_c   1.000
_cell.angle_alpha   90.00
_cell.angle_beta   90.00
_cell.angle_gamma   90.00
#
_symmetry.space_group_name_H-M   'P 1'
#
loop_
_entity.id
_entity.type
_entity.pdbx_description
1 polymer ?
#
loop_
_entity_poly.entity_id
_entity_poly.type
_entity_poly.pdbx_seq_one_letter_code
_entity_poly.pdbx_strand_id
1 'polypeptide(L)'
;MYGHIDKTLELARGSKGAPNFLLALGLCCYTEYWGKLLLGIRKNASRDAFTAFFKRLGTNYQNLANDTTIDIYGDIRCGLAHAYLIEGRESTIKVGIGPTGIEYDRKLNVYTFYVSTYFEDFKGAVDSYISGLEDRTENIKNLEDALNGKPELL
;
A
#
# COMPACT_ATOMS: atom_id res chain seq x y z
N MET A 1 9.21 -3.37 13.60
CA MET A 1 8.32 -3.81 12.51
C MET A 1 8.93 -3.56 11.13
N TYR A 2 9.57 -2.43 10.88
CA TYR A 2 10.03 -2.03 9.53
C TYR A 2 11.41 -2.56 9.13
N GLY A 3 12.20 -3.12 10.04
CA GLY A 3 13.63 -3.42 9.79
C GLY A 3 13.94 -4.38 8.64
N HIS A 4 13.01 -5.25 8.24
CA HIS A 4 13.19 -6.11 7.07
C HIS A 4 12.90 -5.37 5.77
N ILE A 5 11.97 -4.40 5.77
CA ILE A 5 11.70 -3.54 4.61
C ILE A 5 12.89 -2.60 4.38
N ASP A 6 13.42 -1.99 5.44
CA ASP A 6 14.62 -1.13 5.36
C ASP A 6 15.81 -1.87 4.74
N LYS A 7 16.09 -3.09 5.22
CA LYS A 7 17.17 -3.93 4.67
C LYS A 7 16.93 -4.29 3.20
N THR A 8 15.69 -4.58 2.83
CA THR A 8 15.35 -4.91 1.43
C THR A 8 15.45 -3.68 0.54
N LEU A 9 15.10 -2.49 1.03
CA LEU A 9 15.31 -1.22 0.34
C LEU A 9 16.80 -0.93 0.10
N GLU A 10 17.66 -1.18 1.09
CA GLU A 10 19.11 -1.03 0.93
C GLU A 10 19.65 -1.97 -0.16
N LEU A 11 19.23 -3.24 -0.15
CA LEU A 11 19.60 -4.21 -1.18
C LEU A 11 19.08 -3.78 -2.56
N ALA A 12 17.87 -3.25 -2.64
CA ALA A 12 17.25 -2.82 -3.88
C ALA A 12 17.94 -1.57 -4.50
N ARG A 13 18.50 -0.68 -3.67
CA ARG A 13 19.28 0.48 -4.14
C ARG A 13 20.56 0.08 -4.87
N GLY A 14 21.11 -1.10 -4.55
CA GLY A 14 22.33 -1.65 -5.18
C GLY A 14 22.07 -2.55 -6.39
N SER A 15 20.83 -2.93 -6.68
CA SER A 15 20.48 -3.90 -7.72
C SER A 15 19.51 -3.37 -8.76
N LYS A 16 19.67 -3.78 -10.03
CA LYS A 16 18.74 -3.42 -11.10
C LYS A 16 17.58 -4.44 -11.16
N GLY A 17 16.35 -4.00 -10.87
CA GLY A 17 15.13 -4.64 -11.33
C GLY A 17 14.31 -5.44 -10.29
N ALA A 18 14.50 -6.72 -10.13
CA ALA A 18 13.56 -7.63 -9.42
C ALA A 18 13.22 -7.25 -7.95
N PRO A 19 14.14 -6.76 -7.10
CA PRO A 19 13.80 -6.39 -5.72
C PRO A 19 12.77 -5.27 -5.61
N ASN A 20 12.73 -4.36 -6.58
CA ASN A 20 11.83 -3.20 -6.56
C ASN A 20 10.37 -3.62 -6.68
N PHE A 21 10.14 -4.60 -7.54
CA PHE A 21 8.84 -5.21 -7.77
C PHE A 21 8.30 -5.88 -6.50
N LEU A 22 9.13 -6.72 -5.86
CA LEU A 22 8.75 -7.41 -4.62
C LEU A 22 8.48 -6.43 -3.47
N LEU A 23 9.24 -5.33 -3.40
CA LEU A 23 9.00 -4.27 -2.43
C LEU A 23 7.67 -3.56 -2.68
N ALA A 24 7.38 -3.19 -3.93
CA ALA A 24 6.12 -2.55 -4.29
C ALA A 24 4.93 -3.47 -3.96
N LEU A 25 5.02 -4.75 -4.35
CA LEU A 25 4.00 -5.75 -4.01
C LEU A 25 3.84 -5.91 -2.49
N GLY A 26 4.94 -6.04 -1.76
CA GLY A 26 4.93 -6.17 -0.29
C GLY A 26 4.26 -4.96 0.37
N LEU A 27 4.57 -3.74 -0.06
CA LEU A 27 3.94 -2.52 0.45
C LEU A 27 2.44 -2.47 0.16
N CYS A 28 2.02 -2.90 -1.03
CA CYS A 28 0.59 -3.02 -1.35
C CYS A 28 -0.12 -4.05 -0.46
N CYS A 29 0.52 -5.20 -0.19
CA CYS A 29 -0.03 -6.20 0.73
C CYS A 29 -0.12 -5.68 2.17
N TYR A 30 0.88 -4.94 2.65
CA TYR A 30 0.83 -4.28 3.96
C TYR A 30 -0.26 -3.21 4.03
N THR A 31 -0.44 -2.43 2.96
CA THR A 31 -1.54 -1.44 2.87
C THR A 31 -2.90 -2.12 3.01
N GLU A 32 -3.11 -3.25 2.34
CA GLU A 32 -4.33 -4.06 2.49
C GLU A 32 -4.48 -4.61 3.91
N TYR A 33 -3.40 -5.14 4.50
CA TYR A 33 -3.42 -5.67 5.85
C TYR A 33 -3.81 -4.60 6.89
N TRP A 34 -3.19 -3.43 6.85
CA TRP A 34 -3.52 -2.32 7.75
C TRP A 34 -4.94 -1.80 7.52
N GLY A 35 -5.42 -1.84 6.29
CA GLY A 35 -6.82 -1.52 6.00
C GLY A 35 -7.81 -2.51 6.64
N LYS A 36 -7.45 -3.80 6.72
CA LYS A 36 -8.27 -4.79 7.43
C LYS A 36 -8.31 -4.49 8.93
N LEU A 37 -7.18 -4.12 9.53
CA LEU A 37 -7.13 -3.68 10.94
C LEU A 37 -7.98 -2.43 11.16
N LEU A 38 -7.86 -1.43 10.28
CA LEU A 38 -8.62 -0.20 10.34
C LEU A 38 -10.13 -0.41 10.29
N LEU A 39 -10.60 -1.32 9.44
CA LEU A 39 -12.02 -1.59 9.22
C LEU A 39 -12.60 -2.70 10.12
N GLY A 40 -11.77 -3.40 10.89
CA GLY A 40 -12.22 -4.55 11.69
C GLY A 40 -12.61 -5.77 10.85
N ILE A 41 -12.05 -5.92 9.65
CA ILE A 41 -12.44 -6.94 8.67
C ILE A 41 -11.42 -8.07 8.65
N ARG A 42 -11.89 -9.32 8.68
CA ARG A 42 -11.03 -10.51 8.67
C ARG A 42 -10.93 -11.19 7.32
N LYS A 43 -12.08 -11.37 6.65
CA LYS A 43 -12.19 -12.11 5.39
C LYS A 43 -12.89 -11.25 4.36
N ASN A 44 -12.51 -11.44 3.11
CA ASN A 44 -13.04 -10.70 1.95
C ASN A 44 -12.82 -9.18 2.06
N ALA A 45 -13.38 -8.40 1.19
CA ALA A 45 -13.26 -6.94 1.15
C ALA A 45 -11.80 -6.41 1.05
N SER A 46 -10.90 -7.17 0.40
CA SER A 46 -9.50 -6.77 0.20
C SER A 46 -9.39 -5.42 -0.52
N ARG A 47 -10.26 -5.16 -1.49
CA ARG A 47 -10.34 -3.87 -2.19
C ARG A 47 -10.68 -2.72 -1.25
N ASP A 48 -11.72 -2.90 -0.42
CA ASP A 48 -12.17 -1.86 0.52
C ASP A 48 -11.11 -1.60 1.58
N ALA A 49 -10.50 -2.65 2.09
CA ALA A 49 -9.40 -2.57 3.05
C ALA A 49 -8.19 -1.82 2.46
N PHE A 50 -7.72 -2.24 1.28
CA PHE A 50 -6.65 -1.55 0.59
C PHE A 50 -6.97 -0.07 0.39
N THR A 51 -8.14 0.23 -0.17
CA THR A 51 -8.56 1.60 -0.50
C THR A 51 -8.69 2.47 0.75
N ALA A 52 -9.21 1.92 1.86
CA ALA A 52 -9.36 2.64 3.11
C ALA A 52 -8.00 3.09 3.68
N PHE A 53 -7.02 2.20 3.71
CA PHE A 53 -5.69 2.56 4.23
C PHE A 53 -4.86 3.34 3.22
N PHE A 54 -4.98 3.04 1.93
CA PHE A 54 -4.34 3.79 0.85
C PHE A 54 -4.68 5.29 0.90
N LYS A 55 -5.93 5.64 1.18
CA LYS A 55 -6.36 7.03 1.37
C LYS A 55 -5.69 7.72 2.56
N ARG A 56 -5.21 6.99 3.55
CA ARG A 56 -4.50 7.54 4.70
C ARG A 56 -3.05 7.91 4.43
N LEU A 57 -2.48 7.45 3.32
CA LEU A 57 -1.12 7.81 2.96
C LEU A 57 -0.96 9.28 2.54
N GLY A 58 -2.07 9.98 2.25
CA GLY A 58 -2.05 11.42 1.98
C GLY A 58 -3.02 11.85 0.86
N THR A 59 -3.07 13.15 0.62
CA THR A 59 -4.03 13.75 -0.32
C THR A 59 -3.92 13.22 -1.75
N ASN A 60 -2.70 12.99 -2.25
CA ASN A 60 -2.50 12.45 -3.59
C ASN A 60 -3.09 11.04 -3.74
N TYR A 61 -2.96 10.21 -2.70
CA TYR A 61 -3.54 8.88 -2.66
C TYR A 61 -5.07 8.92 -2.57
N GLN A 62 -5.62 9.90 -1.84
CA GLN A 62 -7.06 10.14 -1.80
C GLN A 62 -7.60 10.50 -3.19
N ASN A 63 -6.90 11.39 -3.90
CA ASN A 63 -7.26 11.80 -5.25
C ASN A 63 -7.26 10.61 -6.22
N LEU A 64 -6.21 9.78 -6.19
CA LEU A 64 -6.14 8.57 -7.01
C LEU A 64 -7.24 7.57 -6.66
N ALA A 65 -7.49 7.33 -5.36
CA ALA A 65 -8.52 6.38 -4.93
C ALA A 65 -9.95 6.85 -5.19
N ASN A 66 -10.17 8.15 -5.34
CA ASN A 66 -11.48 8.74 -5.65
C ASN A 66 -11.71 8.93 -7.17
N ASP A 67 -10.69 8.71 -7.97
CA ASP A 67 -10.77 8.82 -9.41
C ASP A 67 -11.51 7.60 -10.01
N THR A 68 -12.73 7.83 -10.47
CA THR A 68 -13.58 6.77 -11.03
C THR A 68 -13.13 6.27 -12.42
N THR A 69 -12.12 6.90 -13.01
CA THR A 69 -11.59 6.51 -14.34
C THR A 69 -10.46 5.48 -14.25
N ILE A 70 -9.98 5.20 -13.03
CA ILE A 70 -8.92 4.22 -12.76
C ILE A 70 -9.34 3.25 -11.66
N ASP A 71 -8.80 2.06 -11.70
CA ASP A 71 -8.96 1.07 -10.64
C ASP A 71 -7.63 0.83 -9.94
N ILE A 72 -7.27 1.71 -8.98
CA ILE A 72 -5.97 1.66 -8.31
C ILE A 72 -5.70 0.30 -7.63
N TYR A 73 -6.73 -0.37 -7.10
CA TYR A 73 -6.57 -1.69 -6.51
C TYR A 73 -6.33 -2.76 -7.57
N GLY A 74 -7.15 -2.80 -8.61
CA GLY A 74 -7.02 -3.75 -9.72
C GLY A 74 -5.74 -3.51 -10.50
N ASP A 75 -5.48 -2.27 -10.89
CA ASP A 75 -4.34 -1.91 -11.73
C ASP A 75 -3.00 -2.18 -11.01
N ILE A 76 -2.86 -1.76 -9.76
CA ILE A 76 -1.57 -1.85 -9.05
C ILE A 76 -1.48 -3.11 -8.19
N ARG A 77 -2.37 -3.27 -7.19
CA ARG A 77 -2.24 -4.38 -6.24
C ARG A 77 -2.45 -5.73 -6.90
N CYS A 78 -3.52 -5.89 -7.70
CA CYS A 78 -3.77 -7.15 -8.38
C CYS A 78 -2.82 -7.37 -9.57
N GLY A 79 -2.52 -6.33 -10.33
CA GLY A 79 -1.54 -6.40 -11.41
C GLY A 79 -0.17 -6.86 -10.94
N LEU A 80 0.36 -6.27 -9.86
CA LEU A 80 1.62 -6.70 -9.26
C LEU A 80 1.56 -8.14 -8.74
N ALA A 81 0.43 -8.59 -8.18
CA ALA A 81 0.32 -9.94 -7.62
C ALA A 81 0.17 -11.05 -8.67
N HIS A 82 -0.51 -10.78 -9.78
CA HIS A 82 -0.90 -11.82 -10.72
C HIS A 82 -0.12 -11.82 -12.04
N ALA A 83 0.31 -10.66 -12.51
CA ALA A 83 0.94 -10.53 -13.82
C ALA A 83 2.43 -10.17 -13.75
N TYR A 84 2.98 -9.89 -12.57
CA TYR A 84 4.28 -9.22 -12.43
C TYR A 84 4.36 -7.90 -13.21
N LEU A 85 3.22 -7.43 -13.71
CA LEU A 85 3.03 -6.21 -14.48
C LEU A 85 1.72 -5.58 -14.02
N ILE A 86 1.60 -4.28 -14.17
CA ILE A 86 0.32 -3.60 -14.04
C ILE A 86 -0.48 -3.91 -15.29
N GLU A 87 -1.52 -4.72 -15.15
CA GLU A 87 -2.25 -5.29 -16.28
C GLU A 87 -2.96 -4.19 -17.08
N GLY A 88 -2.80 -4.23 -18.41
CA GLY A 88 -3.46 -3.30 -19.33
C GLY A 88 -2.91 -1.88 -19.37
N ARG A 89 -1.87 -1.56 -18.58
CA ARG A 89 -1.24 -0.22 -18.55
C ARG A 89 0.27 -0.36 -18.40
N GLU A 90 1.00 0.55 -19.02
CA GLU A 90 2.43 0.64 -18.76
C GLU A 90 2.69 1.08 -17.32
N SER A 91 3.69 0.49 -16.70
CA SER A 91 4.07 0.83 -15.33
C SER A 91 5.58 0.90 -15.17
N THR A 92 6.01 1.84 -14.39
CA THR A 92 7.41 1.98 -14.01
C THR A 92 7.53 1.93 -12.50
N ILE A 93 8.32 0.98 -11.99
CA ILE A 93 8.64 0.89 -10.57
C ILE A 93 10.05 1.44 -10.37
N LYS A 94 10.17 2.51 -9.60
CA LYS A 94 11.43 3.18 -9.27
C LYS A 94 11.75 3.01 -7.79
N VAL A 95 12.97 2.59 -7.49
CA VAL A 95 13.52 2.75 -6.14
C VAL A 95 14.13 4.13 -6.05
N GLY A 96 13.39 5.07 -5.52
CA GLY A 96 13.82 6.45 -5.44
C GLY A 96 12.81 7.29 -4.71
N ILE A 97 13.15 8.55 -4.56
CA ILE A 97 12.27 9.58 -4.03
C ILE A 97 11.54 10.22 -5.20
N GLY A 98 10.24 10.26 -5.12
CA GLY A 98 9.38 10.99 -6.04
C GLY A 98 8.55 12.02 -5.29
N PRO A 99 7.76 12.85 -5.99
CA PRO A 99 6.89 13.83 -5.35
C PRO A 99 5.75 13.17 -4.55
N THR A 100 5.41 11.93 -4.90
CA THR A 100 4.46 11.06 -4.19
C THR A 100 4.85 9.60 -4.41
N GLY A 101 4.37 8.67 -3.58
CA GLY A 101 4.72 7.25 -3.73
C GLY A 101 4.11 6.59 -4.98
N ILE A 102 2.98 7.09 -5.47
CA ILE A 102 2.38 6.65 -6.75
C ILE A 102 1.91 7.87 -7.54
N GLU A 103 2.26 7.90 -8.81
CA GLU A 103 1.77 8.86 -9.78
C GLU A 103 1.08 8.14 -10.93
N TYR A 104 0.07 8.77 -11.50
CA TYR A 104 -0.59 8.33 -12.72
C TYR A 104 -0.57 9.43 -13.78
N ASP A 105 0.16 9.20 -14.85
CA ASP A 105 0.14 10.06 -16.04
C ASP A 105 -1.02 9.63 -16.95
N ARG A 106 -2.09 10.44 -16.98
CA ARG A 106 -3.28 10.17 -17.80
C ARG A 106 -3.01 10.24 -19.32
N LYS A 107 -2.04 11.06 -19.75
CA LYS A 107 -1.75 11.21 -21.18
C LYS A 107 -1.00 10.00 -21.72
N LEU A 108 -0.10 9.47 -20.91
CA LEU A 108 0.70 8.32 -21.27
C LEU A 108 0.05 7.00 -20.82
N ASN A 109 -0.98 7.06 -19.98
CA ASN A 109 -1.60 5.90 -19.33
C ASN A 109 -0.60 5.06 -18.53
N VAL A 110 0.33 5.73 -17.81
CA VAL A 110 1.45 5.09 -17.11
C VAL A 110 1.39 5.37 -15.61
N TYR A 111 1.52 4.33 -14.81
CA TYR A 111 1.78 4.47 -13.39
C TYR A 111 3.28 4.53 -13.11
N THR A 112 3.70 5.41 -12.21
CA THR A 112 5.05 5.40 -11.63
C THR A 112 4.94 5.15 -10.13
N PHE A 113 5.56 4.08 -9.65
CA PHE A 113 5.60 3.70 -8.25
C PHE A 113 6.98 4.03 -7.68
N TYR A 114 7.05 5.02 -6.80
CA TYR A 114 8.27 5.41 -6.09
C TYR A 114 8.31 4.71 -4.73
N VAL A 115 9.00 3.59 -4.67
CA VAL A 115 8.97 2.67 -3.53
C VAL A 115 9.41 3.34 -2.22
N SER A 116 10.48 4.15 -2.26
CA SER A 116 10.98 4.81 -1.04
C SER A 116 9.99 5.84 -0.51
N THR A 117 9.39 6.66 -1.38
CA THR A 117 8.38 7.64 -0.97
C THR A 117 7.13 6.95 -0.44
N TYR A 118 6.66 5.91 -1.14
CA TYR A 118 5.50 5.15 -0.67
C TYR A 118 5.73 4.55 0.72
N PHE A 119 6.93 4.03 0.97
CA PHE A 119 7.29 3.46 2.26
C PHE A 119 7.28 4.49 3.39
N GLU A 120 7.82 5.69 3.15
CA GLU A 120 7.78 6.77 4.15
C GLU A 120 6.34 7.24 4.42
N ASP A 121 5.52 7.42 3.37
CA ASP A 121 4.11 7.78 3.51
C ASP A 121 3.33 6.69 4.28
N PHE A 122 3.62 5.42 3.98
CA PHE A 122 3.05 4.27 4.66
C PHE A 122 3.43 4.25 6.15
N LYS A 123 4.70 4.47 6.50
CA LYS A 123 5.13 4.55 7.91
C LYS A 123 4.39 5.66 8.64
N GLY A 124 4.34 6.85 8.05
CA GLY A 124 3.64 7.98 8.64
C GLY A 124 2.15 7.69 8.90
N ALA A 125 1.48 7.01 7.96
CA ALA A 125 0.08 6.61 8.12
C ALA A 125 -0.11 5.57 9.24
N VAL A 126 0.81 4.59 9.35
CA VAL A 126 0.79 3.59 10.43
C VAL A 126 1.03 4.24 11.79
N ASP A 127 2.04 5.09 11.90
CA ASP A 127 2.37 5.77 13.16
C ASP A 127 1.21 6.67 13.61
N SER A 128 0.58 7.39 12.66
CA SER A 128 -0.62 8.19 12.94
C SER A 128 -1.79 7.34 13.42
N TYR A 129 -2.02 6.16 12.82
CA TYR A 129 -3.08 5.25 13.26
C TYR A 129 -2.81 4.70 14.66
N ILE A 130 -1.56 4.30 14.96
CA ILE A 130 -1.17 3.80 16.29
C ILE A 130 -1.35 4.90 17.35
N SER A 131 -0.88 6.12 17.09
CA SER A 131 -1.09 7.26 17.99
C SER A 131 -2.58 7.54 18.22
N GLY A 132 -3.39 7.45 17.15
CA GLY A 132 -4.84 7.61 17.25
C GLY A 132 -5.53 6.53 18.11
N LEU A 133 -4.99 5.31 18.16
CA LEU A 133 -5.46 4.27 19.07
C LEU A 133 -5.12 4.61 20.53
N GLU A 134 -3.91 5.12 20.79
CA GLU A 134 -3.48 5.55 22.12
C GLU A 134 -4.32 6.71 22.64
N ASP A 135 -4.58 7.69 21.80
CA ASP A 135 -5.40 8.87 22.09
C ASP A 135 -6.92 8.61 22.04
N ARG A 136 -7.34 7.39 21.72
CA ARG A 136 -8.75 6.99 21.54
C ARG A 136 -9.50 7.75 20.45
N THR A 137 -8.81 8.32 19.50
CA THR A 137 -9.40 8.95 18.31
C THR A 137 -9.68 7.93 17.20
N GLU A 138 -9.01 6.76 17.26
CA GLU A 138 -9.25 5.60 16.40
C GLU A 138 -10.07 4.52 17.13
N ASN A 139 -10.74 3.69 16.34
CA ASN A 139 -11.63 2.65 16.87
C ASN A 139 -10.84 1.39 17.29
N ILE A 140 -10.55 1.28 18.59
CA ILE A 140 -9.86 0.13 19.19
C ILE A 140 -10.63 -1.17 18.92
N LYS A 141 -11.98 -1.13 18.92
CA LYS A 141 -12.81 -2.31 18.67
C LYS A 141 -12.55 -2.91 17.29
N ASN A 142 -12.33 -2.08 16.26
CA ASN A 142 -11.99 -2.59 14.94
C ASN A 142 -10.68 -3.38 14.96
N LEU A 143 -9.68 -2.88 15.70
CA LEU A 143 -8.41 -3.59 15.86
C LEU A 143 -8.61 -4.92 16.60
N GLU A 144 -9.37 -4.92 17.69
CA GLU A 144 -9.70 -6.14 18.46
C GLU A 144 -10.47 -7.14 17.60
N ASP A 145 -11.48 -6.71 16.86
CA ASP A 145 -12.27 -7.54 15.96
C ASP A 145 -11.42 -8.16 14.84
N ALA A 146 -10.46 -7.42 14.31
CA ALA A 146 -9.53 -7.93 13.31
C ALA A 146 -8.54 -8.96 13.89
N LEU A 147 -8.07 -8.77 15.15
CA LEU A 147 -7.05 -9.61 15.79
C LEU A 147 -7.63 -10.84 16.48
N ASN A 148 -8.84 -10.75 17.08
CA ASN A 148 -9.46 -11.84 17.86
C ASN A 148 -10.01 -12.99 17.01
N GLY A 149 -9.86 -12.96 15.70
CA GLY A 149 -10.10 -14.12 14.85
C GLY A 149 -9.00 -15.15 15.08
N LYS A 150 -9.38 -16.40 15.30
CA LYS A 150 -8.41 -17.51 15.25
C LYS A 150 -7.58 -17.32 13.98
N PRO A 151 -6.24 -17.35 14.07
CA PRO A 151 -5.42 -17.39 12.88
C PRO A 151 -5.81 -18.66 12.13
N GLU A 152 -6.56 -18.54 11.05
CA GLU A 152 -6.50 -19.59 10.04
C GLU A 152 -5.08 -19.48 9.51
N LEU A 153 -4.29 -20.46 9.86
CA LEU A 153 -2.92 -20.65 9.44
C LEU A 153 -2.75 -20.25 7.97
N LEU A 154 -1.84 -19.33 7.74
CA LEU A 154 -1.24 -19.04 6.45
C LEU A 154 -0.62 -20.30 5.86
#